data_d1c6e2050b2127eba996147b7c607302
#
_entry.id   d1c6e2050b2127eba996147b7c607302
#
_cell.length_a   1.000
_cell.length_b   1.000
_cell.length_c   1.000
_cell.angle_alpha   90.00
_cell.angle_beta   90.00
_cell.angle_gamma   90.00
#
_symmetry.space_group_name_H-M   'P 1'
#
loop_
_entity.id
_entity.type
_entity.pdbx_description
1 polymer ?
#
loop_
_entity_poly.entity_id
_entity_poly.type
_entity_poly.pdbx_seq_one_letter_code
_entity_poly.pdbx_strand_id
1 'polypeptide(L)'
;AAADIAGGVAEFAPSAAGDVAGAMVEANPDAATDMAAAMAEANPIAAGAAMGAMAEAAPEIAADAASAMVAANPDAAGLAAQSLADAAPELAADAATAMMEAAPDAAGAIAGGVARGDADIAAQVATDMVNANPELMGDIAGGVAQMAPGAAGDVAGAMVEANPDGAADMAAAAVSYTHLTLPT
;
A
#
# COMPACT_ATOMS: atom_id res chain seq x y z
N ALA A 1 -18.44 -16.90 -6.54
CA ALA A 1 -18.20 -17.05 -8.01
C ALA A 1 -17.25 -16.00 -8.55
N ALA A 2 -17.49 -14.68 -8.30
CA ALA A 2 -16.57 -13.63 -8.80
C ALA A 2 -15.20 -13.75 -8.14
N ALA A 3 -15.14 -13.90 -6.82
CA ALA A 3 -13.90 -14.09 -6.07
C ALA A 3 -13.12 -15.33 -6.53
N ASP A 4 -13.78 -16.47 -6.76
CA ASP A 4 -13.13 -17.70 -7.24
C ASP A 4 -12.49 -17.50 -8.63
N ILE A 5 -13.16 -16.74 -9.51
CA ILE A 5 -12.63 -16.41 -10.84
C ILE A 5 -11.43 -15.49 -10.71
N ALA A 6 -11.54 -14.42 -9.92
CA ALA A 6 -10.46 -13.46 -9.71
C ALA A 6 -9.22 -14.12 -9.10
N GLY A 7 -9.39 -14.94 -8.05
CA GLY A 7 -8.32 -15.74 -7.45
C GLY A 7 -7.67 -16.69 -8.46
N GLY A 8 -8.48 -17.41 -9.24
CA GLY A 8 -7.98 -18.29 -10.30
C GLY A 8 -7.19 -17.53 -11.38
N VAL A 9 -7.63 -16.33 -11.76
CA VAL A 9 -6.86 -15.49 -12.71
C VAL A 9 -5.54 -15.04 -12.09
N ALA A 10 -5.54 -14.61 -10.82
CA ALA A 10 -4.31 -14.21 -10.13
C ALA A 10 -3.29 -15.38 -10.03
N GLU A 11 -3.77 -16.61 -9.83
CA GLU A 11 -2.93 -17.80 -9.73
C GLU A 11 -2.38 -18.25 -11.09
N PHE A 12 -3.24 -18.40 -12.10
CA PHE A 12 -2.88 -19.05 -13.36
C PHE A 12 -2.57 -18.09 -14.51
N ALA A 13 -2.99 -16.84 -14.42
CA ALA A 13 -2.76 -15.81 -15.43
C ALA A 13 -2.43 -14.44 -14.80
N PRO A 14 -1.38 -14.34 -13.97
CA PRO A 14 -1.08 -13.14 -13.18
C PRO A 14 -0.90 -11.86 -14.01
N SER A 15 -0.43 -11.99 -15.25
CA SER A 15 -0.28 -10.84 -16.16
C SER A 15 -1.61 -10.26 -16.67
N ALA A 16 -2.70 -11.02 -16.59
CA ALA A 16 -4.04 -10.57 -16.95
C ALA A 16 -4.88 -10.16 -15.72
N ALA A 17 -4.34 -10.30 -14.52
CA ALA A 17 -5.10 -10.13 -13.28
C ALA A 17 -5.67 -8.72 -13.15
N GLY A 18 -4.92 -7.68 -13.50
CA GLY A 18 -5.39 -6.29 -13.47
C GLY A 18 -6.56 -6.04 -14.41
N ASP A 19 -6.40 -6.38 -15.69
CA ASP A 19 -7.44 -6.15 -16.71
C ASP A 19 -8.73 -6.90 -16.36
N VAL A 20 -8.59 -8.16 -15.93
CA VAL A 20 -9.76 -8.98 -15.56
C VAL A 20 -10.43 -8.47 -14.29
N ALA A 21 -9.65 -8.14 -13.26
CA ALA A 21 -10.19 -7.63 -12.00
C ALA A 21 -10.90 -6.29 -12.20
N GLY A 22 -10.30 -5.34 -12.93
CA GLY A 22 -10.92 -4.06 -13.28
C GLY A 22 -12.26 -4.25 -14.01
N ALA A 23 -12.27 -5.05 -15.07
CA ALA A 23 -13.51 -5.33 -15.82
C ALA A 23 -14.60 -6.02 -14.97
N MET A 24 -14.20 -6.92 -14.07
CA MET A 24 -15.15 -7.60 -13.18
C MET A 24 -15.72 -6.65 -12.11
N VAL A 25 -14.88 -5.75 -11.57
CA VAL A 25 -15.30 -4.71 -10.60
C VAL A 25 -16.22 -3.69 -11.26
N GLU A 26 -15.91 -3.24 -12.48
CA GLU A 26 -16.80 -2.36 -13.26
C GLU A 26 -18.20 -3.00 -13.46
N ALA A 27 -18.24 -4.30 -13.73
CA ALA A 27 -19.50 -5.04 -13.92
C ALA A 27 -20.24 -5.31 -12.61
N ASN A 28 -19.54 -5.46 -11.50
CA ASN A 28 -20.10 -5.79 -10.18
C ASN A 28 -19.22 -5.24 -9.04
N PRO A 29 -19.35 -3.95 -8.70
CA PRO A 29 -18.56 -3.30 -7.66
C PRO A 29 -18.68 -3.96 -6.29
N ASP A 30 -19.86 -4.45 -5.93
CA ASP A 30 -20.12 -5.09 -4.63
C ASP A 30 -19.25 -6.33 -4.37
N ALA A 31 -18.66 -6.92 -5.41
CA ALA A 31 -17.79 -8.08 -5.27
C ALA A 31 -16.30 -7.71 -5.09
N ALA A 32 -15.92 -6.44 -5.17
CA ALA A 32 -14.51 -6.01 -5.23
C ALA A 32 -13.72 -6.43 -3.99
N THR A 33 -14.25 -6.29 -2.79
CA THR A 33 -13.59 -6.69 -1.54
C THR A 33 -13.32 -8.20 -1.49
N ASP A 34 -14.32 -9.01 -1.82
CA ASP A 34 -14.17 -10.47 -1.87
C ASP A 34 -13.17 -10.90 -2.96
N MET A 35 -13.19 -10.21 -4.10
CA MET A 35 -12.25 -10.48 -5.20
C MET A 35 -10.82 -10.11 -4.80
N ALA A 36 -10.62 -8.95 -4.19
CA ALA A 36 -9.32 -8.48 -3.72
C ALA A 36 -8.70 -9.46 -2.71
N ALA A 37 -9.48 -9.91 -1.74
CA ALA A 37 -9.05 -10.91 -0.77
C ALA A 37 -8.68 -12.25 -1.43
N ALA A 38 -9.54 -12.79 -2.30
CA ALA A 38 -9.28 -14.05 -2.99
C ALA A 38 -8.06 -14.00 -3.90
N MET A 39 -7.83 -12.87 -4.57
CA MET A 39 -6.62 -12.65 -5.37
C MET A 39 -5.36 -12.63 -4.50
N ALA A 40 -5.40 -11.96 -3.34
CA ALA A 40 -4.28 -11.87 -2.42
C ALA A 40 -3.91 -13.23 -1.80
N GLU A 41 -4.90 -14.05 -1.47
CA GLU A 41 -4.67 -15.42 -1.02
C GLU A 41 -4.04 -16.29 -2.10
N ALA A 42 -4.46 -16.14 -3.35
CA ALA A 42 -3.98 -16.93 -4.48
C ALA A 42 -2.59 -16.48 -4.96
N ASN A 43 -2.39 -15.17 -5.13
CA ASN A 43 -1.13 -14.57 -5.58
C ASN A 43 -1.03 -13.09 -5.16
N PRO A 44 -0.36 -12.78 -4.03
CA PRO A 44 -0.29 -11.41 -3.49
C PRO A 44 0.37 -10.41 -4.44
N ILE A 45 1.31 -10.85 -5.27
CA ILE A 45 1.98 -9.98 -6.24
C ILE A 45 1.01 -9.58 -7.36
N ALA A 46 0.26 -10.53 -7.90
CA ALA A 46 -0.74 -10.27 -8.93
C ALA A 46 -1.90 -9.42 -8.38
N ALA A 47 -2.33 -9.69 -7.16
CA ALA A 47 -3.36 -8.92 -6.46
C ALA A 47 -2.94 -7.46 -6.26
N GLY A 48 -1.75 -7.24 -5.70
CA GLY A 48 -1.22 -5.89 -5.50
C GLY A 48 -1.09 -5.11 -6.81
N ALA A 49 -0.60 -5.74 -7.88
CA ALA A 49 -0.51 -5.11 -9.19
C ALA A 49 -1.89 -4.80 -9.82
N ALA A 50 -2.94 -5.54 -9.45
CA ALA A 50 -4.29 -5.32 -9.95
C ALA A 50 -5.05 -4.21 -9.21
N MET A 51 -4.57 -3.76 -8.04
CA MET A 51 -5.30 -2.83 -7.18
C MET A 51 -5.60 -1.49 -7.86
N GLY A 52 -4.66 -0.97 -8.64
CA GLY A 52 -4.86 0.26 -9.42
C GLY A 52 -6.05 0.15 -10.39
N ALA A 53 -6.11 -0.93 -11.18
CA ALA A 53 -7.20 -1.16 -12.11
C ALA A 53 -8.56 -1.35 -11.40
N MET A 54 -8.57 -1.97 -10.23
CA MET A 54 -9.79 -2.08 -9.41
C MET A 54 -10.23 -0.72 -8.87
N ALA A 55 -9.29 0.13 -8.45
CA ALA A 55 -9.57 1.48 -7.95
C ALA A 55 -10.10 2.41 -9.05
N GLU A 56 -9.55 2.34 -10.26
CA GLU A 56 -10.09 3.08 -11.43
C GLU A 56 -11.51 2.64 -11.78
N ALA A 57 -11.81 1.33 -11.67
CA ALA A 57 -13.12 0.77 -11.99
C ALA A 57 -14.19 1.13 -10.97
N ALA A 58 -13.84 1.22 -9.67
CA ALA A 58 -14.77 1.51 -8.58
C ALA A 58 -14.06 2.31 -7.45
N PRO A 59 -13.83 3.60 -7.64
CA PRO A 59 -13.09 4.44 -6.69
C PRO A 59 -13.74 4.50 -5.30
N GLU A 60 -15.06 4.42 -5.21
CA GLU A 60 -15.81 4.49 -3.96
C GLU A 60 -15.58 3.31 -2.99
N ILE A 61 -15.06 2.19 -3.49
CA ILE A 61 -14.77 1.00 -2.67
C ILE A 61 -13.29 0.63 -2.68
N ALA A 62 -12.44 1.47 -3.27
CA ALA A 62 -11.01 1.20 -3.43
C ALA A 62 -10.31 0.98 -2.07
N ALA A 63 -10.60 1.80 -1.07
CA ALA A 63 -10.03 1.66 0.28
C ALA A 63 -10.46 0.36 0.95
N ASP A 64 -11.73 -0.02 0.85
CA ASP A 64 -12.26 -1.27 1.40
C ASP A 64 -11.65 -2.50 0.69
N ALA A 65 -11.52 -2.45 -0.64
CA ALA A 65 -10.90 -3.51 -1.41
C ALA A 65 -9.40 -3.66 -1.08
N ALA A 66 -8.66 -2.55 -0.97
CA ALA A 66 -7.25 -2.55 -0.58
C ALA A 66 -7.05 -3.09 0.84
N SER A 67 -7.89 -2.67 1.79
CA SER A 67 -7.90 -3.17 3.17
C SER A 67 -8.16 -4.68 3.22
N ALA A 68 -9.19 -5.17 2.51
CA ALA A 68 -9.51 -6.60 2.44
C ALA A 68 -8.37 -7.43 1.80
N MET A 69 -7.73 -6.89 0.77
CA MET A 69 -6.56 -7.49 0.12
C MET A 69 -5.42 -7.70 1.12
N VAL A 70 -5.05 -6.65 1.85
CA VAL A 70 -3.93 -6.67 2.79
C VAL A 70 -4.26 -7.49 4.05
N ALA A 71 -5.50 -7.47 4.51
CA ALA A 71 -5.97 -8.33 5.59
C ALA A 71 -5.88 -9.83 5.23
N ALA A 72 -6.17 -10.18 3.97
CA ALA A 72 -6.05 -11.55 3.49
C ALA A 72 -4.58 -11.97 3.31
N ASN A 73 -3.74 -11.09 2.79
CA ASN A 73 -2.30 -11.33 2.65
C ASN A 73 -1.48 -10.03 2.67
N PRO A 74 -0.76 -9.75 3.79
CA PRO A 74 0.05 -8.54 3.93
C PRO A 74 1.18 -8.38 2.89
N ASP A 75 1.63 -9.46 2.26
CA ASP A 75 2.65 -9.41 1.22
C ASP A 75 2.19 -8.64 -0.04
N ALA A 76 0.88 -8.46 -0.22
CA ALA A 76 0.32 -7.64 -1.29
C ALA A 76 0.47 -6.12 -1.04
N ALA A 77 0.68 -5.69 0.21
CA ALA A 77 0.53 -4.30 0.64
C ALA A 77 1.36 -3.29 -0.14
N GLY A 78 2.66 -3.56 -0.31
CA GLY A 78 3.56 -2.61 -1.00
C GLY A 78 3.21 -2.40 -2.47
N LEU A 79 2.85 -3.47 -3.19
CA LEU A 79 2.43 -3.38 -4.58
C LEU A 79 1.03 -2.80 -4.74
N ALA A 80 0.11 -3.11 -3.82
CA ALA A 80 -1.23 -2.53 -3.81
C ALA A 80 -1.17 -1.00 -3.63
N ALA A 81 -0.39 -0.54 -2.64
CA ALA A 81 -0.17 0.86 -2.39
C ALA A 81 0.51 1.57 -3.57
N GLN A 82 1.52 0.93 -4.18
CA GLN A 82 2.19 1.46 -5.36
C GLN A 82 1.24 1.60 -6.55
N SER A 83 0.55 0.53 -6.93
CA SER A 83 -0.33 0.53 -8.10
C SER A 83 -1.52 1.48 -7.93
N LEU A 84 -1.99 1.63 -6.69
CA LEU A 84 -3.07 2.57 -6.37
C LEU A 84 -2.59 4.03 -6.43
N ALA A 85 -1.41 4.34 -5.88
CA ALA A 85 -0.83 5.69 -5.95
C ALA A 85 -0.51 6.11 -7.39
N ASP A 86 -0.11 5.16 -8.25
CA ASP A 86 0.19 5.39 -9.67
C ASP A 86 -1.09 5.61 -10.49
N ALA A 87 -2.15 4.84 -10.23
CA ALA A 87 -3.40 4.86 -11.00
C ALA A 87 -4.44 5.87 -10.47
N ALA A 88 -4.54 6.04 -9.14
CA ALA A 88 -5.56 6.86 -8.46
C ALA A 88 -4.98 7.58 -7.22
N PRO A 89 -4.05 8.54 -7.42
CA PRO A 89 -3.34 9.20 -6.34
C PRO A 89 -4.26 9.91 -5.33
N GLU A 90 -5.42 10.38 -5.76
CA GLU A 90 -6.43 11.00 -4.90
C GLU A 90 -7.06 10.04 -3.87
N LEU A 91 -6.99 8.73 -4.11
CA LEU A 91 -7.49 7.69 -3.20
C LEU A 91 -6.38 7.12 -2.30
N ALA A 92 -5.12 7.44 -2.59
CA ALA A 92 -3.97 6.79 -1.97
C ALA A 92 -3.91 6.99 -0.45
N ALA A 93 -4.27 8.17 0.06
CA ALA A 93 -4.23 8.47 1.49
C ALA A 93 -5.24 7.64 2.29
N ASP A 94 -6.50 7.62 1.83
CA ASP A 94 -7.57 6.87 2.49
C ASP A 94 -7.28 5.36 2.43
N ALA A 95 -6.86 4.86 1.26
CA ALA A 95 -6.55 3.45 1.08
C ALA A 95 -5.29 3.03 1.87
N ALA A 96 -4.22 3.84 1.91
CA ALA A 96 -3.04 3.54 2.70
C ALA A 96 -3.36 3.46 4.20
N THR A 97 -4.18 4.38 4.70
CA THR A 97 -4.63 4.36 6.09
C THR A 97 -5.46 3.11 6.38
N ALA A 98 -6.42 2.77 5.52
CA ALA A 98 -7.25 1.57 5.67
C ALA A 98 -6.42 0.27 5.60
N MET A 99 -5.45 0.18 4.70
CA MET A 99 -4.52 -0.95 4.62
C MET A 99 -3.67 -1.06 5.89
N MET A 100 -3.16 0.06 6.42
CA MET A 100 -2.36 0.09 7.66
C MET A 100 -3.18 -0.34 8.87
N GLU A 101 -4.45 0.06 8.97
CA GLU A 101 -5.36 -0.39 10.04
C GLU A 101 -5.61 -1.90 9.97
N ALA A 102 -5.72 -2.46 8.75
CA ALA A 102 -5.91 -3.89 8.54
C ALA A 102 -4.64 -4.72 8.81
N ALA A 103 -3.47 -4.18 8.51
CA ALA A 103 -2.17 -4.83 8.70
C ALA A 103 -1.11 -3.82 9.15
N PRO A 104 -1.03 -3.46 10.45
CA PRO A 104 -0.08 -2.49 10.97
C PRO A 104 1.39 -2.86 10.67
N ASP A 105 1.72 -4.14 10.70
CA ASP A 105 3.07 -4.65 10.40
C ASP A 105 3.51 -4.37 8.95
N ALA A 106 2.56 -4.07 8.05
CA ALA A 106 2.83 -3.70 6.66
C ALA A 106 2.99 -2.19 6.43
N ALA A 107 2.89 -1.34 7.47
CA ALA A 107 2.90 0.12 7.35
C ALA A 107 4.09 0.66 6.54
N GLY A 108 5.28 0.12 6.77
CA GLY A 108 6.49 0.48 6.01
C GLY A 108 6.38 0.12 4.52
N ALA A 109 5.87 -1.08 4.21
CA ALA A 109 5.67 -1.51 2.83
C ALA A 109 4.61 -0.65 2.12
N ILE A 110 3.53 -0.29 2.81
CA ILE A 110 2.47 0.58 2.29
C ILE A 110 3.03 1.97 1.95
N ALA A 111 3.66 2.63 2.92
CA ALA A 111 4.22 3.97 2.71
C ALA A 111 5.32 3.99 1.64
N GLY A 112 6.20 2.99 1.64
CA GLY A 112 7.22 2.81 0.61
C GLY A 112 6.64 2.54 -0.77
N GLY A 113 5.54 1.78 -0.85
CA GLY A 113 4.78 1.54 -2.07
C GLY A 113 4.19 2.82 -2.65
N VAL A 114 3.50 3.62 -1.82
CA VAL A 114 2.97 4.93 -2.23
C VAL A 114 4.10 5.81 -2.77
N ALA A 115 5.21 5.93 -2.04
CA ALA A 115 6.33 6.77 -2.44
C ALA A 115 7.02 6.31 -3.75
N ARG A 116 6.89 5.04 -4.12
CA ARG A 116 7.35 4.52 -5.40
C ARG A 116 6.37 4.75 -6.54
N GLY A 117 5.07 4.69 -6.27
CA GLY A 117 4.02 4.97 -7.24
C GLY A 117 3.92 6.45 -7.56
N ASP A 118 3.83 7.28 -6.52
CA ASP A 118 3.77 8.72 -6.64
C ASP A 118 4.52 9.40 -5.49
N ALA A 119 5.70 9.95 -5.79
CA ALA A 119 6.55 10.61 -4.81
C ALA A 119 5.98 11.97 -4.34
N ASP A 120 5.15 12.62 -5.14
CA ASP A 120 4.61 13.95 -4.83
C ASP A 120 3.59 13.89 -3.70
N ILE A 121 2.84 12.78 -3.58
CA ILE A 121 1.87 12.58 -2.50
C ILE A 121 2.46 11.85 -1.28
N ALA A 122 3.65 11.29 -1.39
CA ALA A 122 4.24 10.42 -0.36
C ALA A 122 4.31 11.08 1.03
N ALA A 123 4.70 12.35 1.09
CA ALA A 123 4.81 13.08 2.34
C ALA A 123 3.44 13.28 3.01
N GLN A 124 2.42 13.60 2.23
CA GLN A 124 1.04 13.76 2.73
C GLN A 124 0.51 12.42 3.25
N VAL A 125 0.60 11.36 2.45
CA VAL A 125 0.12 10.03 2.84
C VAL A 125 0.81 9.51 4.09
N ALA A 126 2.14 9.62 4.16
CA ALA A 126 2.89 9.22 5.35
C ALA A 126 2.48 10.03 6.60
N THR A 127 2.20 11.32 6.44
CA THR A 127 1.69 12.17 7.52
C THR A 127 0.32 11.70 8.01
N ASP A 128 -0.59 11.37 7.09
CA ASP A 128 -1.94 10.88 7.43
C ASP A 128 -1.85 9.52 8.16
N MET A 129 -0.97 8.62 7.70
CA MET A 129 -0.71 7.35 8.37
C MET A 129 -0.15 7.54 9.79
N VAL A 130 0.80 8.47 9.99
CA VAL A 130 1.37 8.78 11.32
C VAL A 130 0.33 9.44 12.24
N ASN A 131 -0.54 10.29 11.71
CA ASN A 131 -1.64 10.87 12.48
C ASN A 131 -2.64 9.81 12.95
N ALA A 132 -2.91 8.80 12.12
CA ALA A 132 -3.76 7.67 12.47
C ALA A 132 -3.10 6.73 13.48
N ASN A 133 -1.80 6.45 13.35
CA ASN A 133 -1.04 5.61 14.27
C ASN A 133 0.41 6.11 14.45
N PRO A 134 0.66 7.01 15.44
CA PRO A 134 1.98 7.58 15.67
C PRO A 134 3.08 6.57 16.02
N GLU A 135 2.74 5.42 16.57
CA GLU A 135 3.69 4.38 16.98
C GLU A 135 4.40 3.74 15.76
N LEU A 136 3.79 3.81 14.58
CA LEU A 136 4.33 3.24 13.33
C LEU A 136 5.26 4.19 12.56
N MET A 137 5.53 5.40 13.10
CA MET A 137 6.35 6.41 12.43
C MET A 137 7.73 5.88 12.00
N GLY A 138 8.36 5.05 12.83
CA GLY A 138 9.65 4.43 12.51
C GLY A 138 9.55 3.45 11.33
N ASP A 139 8.54 2.60 11.30
CA ASP A 139 8.33 1.62 10.24
C ASP A 139 7.97 2.31 8.92
N ILE A 140 7.11 3.33 8.96
CA ILE A 140 6.74 4.15 7.81
C ILE A 140 7.99 4.81 7.19
N ALA A 141 8.80 5.50 8.01
CA ALA A 141 10.03 6.15 7.54
C ALA A 141 11.04 5.13 6.98
N GLY A 142 11.20 4.00 7.66
CA GLY A 142 12.08 2.91 7.23
C GLY A 142 11.65 2.33 5.88
N GLY A 143 10.38 2.08 5.67
CA GLY A 143 9.83 1.57 4.42
C GLY A 143 10.04 2.54 3.24
N VAL A 144 9.77 3.84 3.45
CA VAL A 144 10.04 4.86 2.43
C VAL A 144 11.53 4.95 2.11
N ALA A 145 12.40 4.96 3.13
CA ALA A 145 13.86 5.02 2.92
C ALA A 145 14.39 3.80 2.14
N GLN A 146 13.79 2.62 2.34
CA GLN A 146 14.17 1.39 1.65
C GLN A 146 13.66 1.36 0.20
N MET A 147 12.41 1.72 -0.02
CA MET A 147 11.73 1.53 -1.30
C MET A 147 11.81 2.76 -2.22
N ALA A 148 11.86 3.97 -1.65
CA ALA A 148 11.89 5.25 -2.36
C ALA A 148 12.87 6.24 -1.69
N PRO A 149 14.19 5.97 -1.68
CA PRO A 149 15.16 6.77 -0.95
C PRO A 149 15.19 8.24 -1.38
N GLY A 150 14.76 8.55 -2.61
CA GLY A 150 14.67 9.94 -3.09
C GLY A 150 13.60 10.77 -2.38
N ALA A 151 12.53 10.14 -1.91
CA ALA A 151 11.43 10.80 -1.18
C ALA A 151 11.65 10.81 0.34
N ALA A 152 12.61 10.04 0.85
CA ALA A 152 12.75 9.78 2.29
C ALA A 152 12.99 11.06 3.12
N GLY A 153 13.72 12.03 2.60
CA GLY A 153 14.01 13.29 3.29
C GLY A 153 12.75 14.15 3.49
N ASP A 154 11.97 14.30 2.43
CA ASP A 154 10.75 15.12 2.43
C ASP A 154 9.67 14.46 3.30
N VAL A 155 9.52 13.13 3.18
CA VAL A 155 8.60 12.35 4.01
C VAL A 155 8.98 12.43 5.49
N ALA A 156 10.26 12.23 5.83
CA ALA A 156 10.72 12.32 7.22
C ALA A 156 10.51 13.72 7.81
N GLY A 157 10.77 14.76 7.03
CA GLY A 157 10.52 16.15 7.45
C GLY A 157 9.03 16.40 7.78
N ALA A 158 8.14 16.02 6.88
CA ALA A 158 6.70 16.19 7.06
C ALA A 158 6.16 15.39 8.26
N MET A 159 6.63 14.17 8.46
CA MET A 159 6.23 13.33 9.60
C MET A 159 6.68 13.93 10.93
N VAL A 160 7.91 14.50 11.02
CA VAL A 160 8.41 15.17 12.24
C VAL A 160 7.64 16.46 12.52
N GLU A 161 7.27 17.22 11.49
CA GLU A 161 6.41 18.40 11.67
C GLU A 161 5.04 18.04 12.22
N ALA A 162 4.46 16.93 11.75
CA ALA A 162 3.15 16.44 12.21
C ALA A 162 3.23 15.82 13.62
N ASN A 163 4.30 15.09 13.94
CA ASN A 163 4.49 14.42 15.23
C ASN A 163 5.93 14.57 15.74
N PRO A 164 6.27 15.71 16.37
CA PRO A 164 7.63 15.97 16.87
C PRO A 164 8.11 14.97 17.92
N ASP A 165 7.21 14.42 18.73
CA ASP A 165 7.52 13.47 19.80
C ASP A 165 8.04 12.12 19.25
N GLY A 166 7.63 11.73 18.05
CA GLY A 166 8.07 10.51 17.38
C GLY A 166 9.43 10.61 16.67
N ALA A 167 10.04 11.80 16.62
CA ALA A 167 11.29 12.04 15.89
C ALA A 167 12.46 11.15 16.34
N ALA A 168 12.54 10.84 17.64
CA ALA A 168 13.60 10.00 18.21
C ALA A 168 13.46 8.53 17.73
N ASP A 169 12.25 7.99 17.73
CA ASP A 169 11.97 6.62 17.28
C ASP A 169 12.22 6.48 15.78
N MET A 170 11.81 7.46 15.00
CA MET A 170 12.10 7.54 13.56
C MET A 170 13.60 7.56 13.28
N ALA A 171 14.39 8.36 14.00
CA ALA A 171 15.82 8.43 13.84
C ALA A 171 16.50 7.09 14.19
N ALA A 172 16.04 6.40 15.22
CA ALA A 172 16.54 5.08 15.60
C ALA A 172 16.25 4.02 14.52
N ALA A 173 15.07 4.04 13.94
CA ALA A 173 14.69 3.16 12.82
C ALA A 173 15.56 3.42 11.59
N ALA A 174 15.74 4.68 11.18
CA ALA A 174 16.57 5.05 10.02
C ALA A 174 18.04 4.59 10.16
N VAL A 175 18.61 4.67 11.36
CA VAL A 175 19.97 4.16 11.64
C VAL A 175 20.05 2.64 11.50
N SER A 176 19.04 1.91 11.96
CA SER A 176 18.98 0.45 11.86
C SER A 176 18.97 -0.02 10.39
N TYR A 177 18.26 0.67 9.52
CA TYR A 177 18.21 0.35 8.09
C TYR A 177 19.50 0.67 7.34
N THR A 178 20.21 1.75 7.70
CA THR A 178 21.47 2.11 7.05
C THR A 178 22.60 1.13 7.34
N HIS A 179 22.61 0.49 8.51
CA HIS A 179 23.61 -0.53 8.86
C HIS A 179 23.46 -1.84 8.10
N LEU A 180 22.26 -2.15 7.59
CA LEU A 180 21.99 -3.37 6.82
C LEU A 180 22.40 -3.25 5.33
N THR A 181 22.60 -2.03 4.84
CA THR A 181 22.84 -1.75 3.41
C THR A 181 24.29 -1.38 3.07
N LEU A 182 25.16 -1.20 4.06
CA LEU A 182 26.57 -0.92 3.82
C LEU A 182 27.33 -2.23 3.60
N PRO A 183 28.00 -2.43 2.44
CA PRO A 183 28.89 -3.57 2.26
C PRO A 183 30.09 -3.44 3.22
N THR A 184 30.38 -4.51 3.96
CA THR A 184 31.58 -4.66 4.81
C THR A 184 32.82 -4.82 3.97
#